data_637e5ec579d71259012b5057db88c4d2
#
_entry.id   637e5ec579d71259012b5057db88c4d2
#
_cell.length_a   1.000
_cell.length_b   1.000
_cell.length_c   1.000
_cell.angle_alpha   90.00
_cell.angle_beta   90.00
_cell.angle_gamma   90.00
#
_symmetry.space_group_name_H-M   'P 1'
#
loop_
_entity.id
_entity.type
_entity.pdbx_description
1 polymer ?
#
loop_
_entity_poly.entity_id
_entity_poly.type
_entity_poly.pdbx_seq_one_letter_code
_entity_poly.pdbx_strand_id
1 'polypeptide(L)'
;YREWFHSQKPRYEAAKTNVLDTAGQMLDGIRQFDPSLGFPDLRKCIYRIARDTRFSVNKEPYKTNMGVVFSPSGTTHGDLSCYYMHVEPGGSFISCGVYMPSADVLKAVRKAIDDDWEEFEAILNDKSFKKAFGDLSREEKVLKRVPAGFAKDSPSADYLKLYHFYVQQPVSDAQLCS
;
A
#
# COMPACT_ATOMS: atom_id res chain seq x y z
N TYR A 1 5.77 6.65 -28.36
CA TYR A 1 5.90 5.96 -27.05
C TYR A 1 6.01 4.43 -27.21
N ARG A 2 5.10 3.77 -27.99
CA ARG A 2 5.08 2.31 -28.08
C ARG A 2 6.34 1.73 -28.73
N GLU A 3 6.76 2.27 -29.85
CA GLU A 3 7.99 1.84 -30.57
C GLU A 3 9.23 2.07 -29.69
N TRP A 4 9.32 3.23 -29.05
CA TRP A 4 10.39 3.52 -28.10
C TRP A 4 10.44 2.51 -26.96
N PHE A 5 9.29 2.18 -26.35
CA PHE A 5 9.23 1.20 -25.28
C PHE A 5 9.67 -0.19 -25.76
N HIS A 6 9.27 -0.57 -26.97
CA HIS A 6 9.72 -1.83 -27.56
C HIS A 6 11.24 -1.88 -27.77
N SER A 7 11.84 -0.79 -28.19
CA SER A 7 13.30 -0.70 -28.33
C SER A 7 14.04 -0.76 -26.99
N GLN A 8 13.38 -0.34 -25.88
CA GLN A 8 13.94 -0.36 -24.52
C GLN A 8 13.51 -1.60 -23.70
N LYS A 9 12.83 -2.57 -24.32
CA LYS A 9 12.30 -3.74 -23.63
C LYS A 9 13.36 -4.53 -22.83
N PRO A 10 14.58 -4.80 -23.33
CA PRO A 10 15.60 -5.48 -22.54
C PRO A 10 15.96 -4.74 -21.25
N ARG A 11 16.04 -3.41 -21.29
CA ARG A 11 16.30 -2.55 -20.13
C ARG A 11 15.15 -2.59 -19.12
N TYR A 12 13.91 -2.58 -19.60
CA TYR A 12 12.73 -2.73 -18.75
C TYR A 12 12.69 -4.11 -18.04
N GLU A 13 12.97 -5.19 -18.78
CA GLU A 13 12.98 -6.55 -18.20
C GLU A 13 14.10 -6.70 -17.14
N ALA A 14 15.27 -6.13 -17.38
CA ALA A 14 16.35 -6.11 -16.40
C ALA A 14 15.94 -5.35 -15.11
N ALA A 15 15.36 -4.17 -15.24
CA ALA A 15 14.86 -3.40 -14.10
C ALA A 15 13.75 -4.16 -13.35
N LYS A 16 12.82 -4.80 -14.08
CA LYS A 16 11.76 -5.60 -13.50
C LYS A 16 12.29 -6.80 -12.71
N THR A 17 13.31 -7.49 -13.23
CA THR A 17 13.97 -8.60 -12.53
C THR A 17 14.57 -8.10 -11.22
N ASN A 18 15.30 -6.99 -11.24
CA ASN A 18 15.89 -6.40 -10.03
C ASN A 18 14.82 -6.04 -8.97
N VAL A 19 13.72 -5.42 -9.39
CA VAL A 19 12.59 -5.12 -8.49
C VAL A 19 11.99 -6.40 -7.91
N LEU A 20 11.85 -7.47 -8.69
CA LEU A 20 11.32 -8.74 -8.20
C LEU A 20 12.28 -9.44 -7.23
N ASP A 21 13.59 -9.35 -7.45
CA ASP A 21 14.60 -9.89 -6.53
C ASP A 21 14.55 -9.16 -5.18
N THR A 22 14.50 -7.83 -5.20
CA THR A 22 14.31 -7.00 -4.00
C THR A 22 12.98 -7.33 -3.29
N ALA A 23 11.91 -7.49 -4.06
CA ALA A 23 10.60 -7.87 -3.52
C ALA A 23 10.62 -9.27 -2.86
N GLY A 24 11.40 -10.20 -3.40
CA GLY A 24 11.61 -11.52 -2.79
C GLY A 24 12.26 -11.42 -1.42
N GLN A 25 13.32 -10.64 -1.30
CA GLN A 25 14.00 -10.41 -0.02
C GLN A 25 13.08 -9.72 0.99
N MET A 26 12.30 -8.72 0.55
CA MET A 26 11.31 -8.05 1.39
C MET A 26 10.23 -9.03 1.87
N LEU A 27 9.68 -9.86 0.98
CA LEU A 27 8.68 -10.88 1.34
C LEU A 27 9.23 -11.87 2.37
N ASP A 28 10.46 -12.34 2.21
CA ASP A 28 11.09 -13.26 3.16
C ASP A 28 11.26 -12.60 4.55
N GLY A 29 11.57 -11.32 4.60
CA GLY A 29 11.60 -10.55 5.85
C GLY A 29 10.21 -10.41 6.49
N ILE A 30 9.19 -10.06 5.72
CA ILE A 30 7.82 -9.89 6.22
C ILE A 30 7.26 -11.22 6.75
N ARG A 31 7.51 -12.32 6.07
CA ARG A 31 7.02 -13.65 6.47
C ARG A 31 7.54 -14.14 7.82
N GLN A 32 8.62 -13.56 8.34
CA GLN A 32 9.11 -13.89 9.68
C GLN A 32 8.13 -13.47 10.78
N PHE A 33 7.33 -12.44 10.54
CA PHE A 33 6.32 -11.95 11.48
C PHE A 33 4.88 -12.04 10.95
N ASP A 34 4.69 -12.13 9.63
CA ASP A 34 3.37 -12.35 9.01
C ASP A 34 3.40 -13.55 8.05
N PRO A 35 3.24 -14.78 8.57
CA PRO A 35 3.24 -15.97 7.76
C PRO A 35 2.00 -16.15 6.87
N SER A 36 0.96 -15.32 7.05
CA SER A 36 -0.28 -15.37 6.26
C SER A 36 -0.06 -15.09 4.77
N LEU A 37 1.03 -14.40 4.43
CA LEU A 37 1.40 -14.10 3.04
C LEU A 37 1.80 -15.36 2.23
N GLY A 38 2.18 -16.47 2.90
CA GLY A 38 2.56 -17.70 2.24
C GLY A 38 3.73 -17.52 1.25
N PHE A 39 3.62 -18.16 0.08
CA PHE A 39 4.63 -18.15 -0.99
C PHE A 39 3.99 -17.74 -2.33
N PRO A 40 3.61 -16.47 -2.51
CA PRO A 40 2.99 -16.03 -3.74
C PRO A 40 3.97 -16.03 -4.92
N ASP A 41 3.44 -16.21 -6.13
CA ASP A 41 4.20 -15.92 -7.35
C ASP A 41 4.38 -14.41 -7.49
N LEU A 42 5.58 -13.90 -7.22
CA LEU A 42 5.90 -12.46 -7.27
C LEU A 42 5.58 -11.81 -8.62
N ARG A 43 5.57 -12.59 -9.71
CA ARG A 43 5.16 -12.08 -11.03
C ARG A 43 3.69 -11.66 -11.08
N LYS A 44 2.85 -12.21 -10.19
CA LYS A 44 1.44 -11.83 -10.02
C LYS A 44 1.26 -10.68 -9.05
N CYS A 45 2.27 -10.39 -8.21
CA CYS A 45 2.28 -9.34 -7.22
C CYS A 45 2.75 -7.99 -7.77
N ILE A 46 3.42 -7.96 -8.93
CA ILE A 46 3.88 -6.73 -9.57
C ILE A 46 2.79 -6.13 -10.45
N TYR A 47 2.56 -4.82 -10.30
CA TYR A 47 1.64 -4.10 -11.17
C TYR A 47 2.22 -3.93 -12.58
N ARG A 48 1.36 -4.04 -13.61
CA ARG A 48 1.74 -3.75 -14.99
C ARG A 48 2.23 -2.31 -15.14
N ILE A 49 3.25 -2.12 -15.97
CA ILE A 49 3.80 -0.79 -16.29
C ILE A 49 2.83 0.05 -17.14
N ALA A 50 2.01 -0.59 -17.97
CA ALA A 50 1.04 0.11 -18.80
C ALA A 50 -0.08 0.72 -17.95
N ARG A 51 -0.38 1.99 -18.22
CA ARG A 51 -1.50 2.72 -17.58
C ARG A 51 -2.81 2.45 -18.31
N ASP A 52 -3.90 2.46 -17.56
CA ASP A 52 -5.24 2.61 -18.14
C ASP A 52 -5.53 4.11 -18.29
N THR A 53 -5.45 4.60 -19.51
CA THR A 53 -5.60 6.02 -19.80
C THR A 53 -7.00 6.39 -20.30
N ARG A 54 -7.96 5.44 -20.32
CA ARG A 54 -9.31 5.68 -20.87
C ARG A 54 -10.01 6.85 -20.18
N PHE A 55 -9.93 6.92 -18.86
CA PHE A 55 -10.58 7.94 -18.02
C PHE A 55 -9.60 8.94 -17.39
N SER A 56 -8.32 8.88 -17.74
CA SER A 56 -7.29 9.77 -17.19
C SER A 56 -7.10 11.01 -18.05
N VAL A 57 -6.91 12.17 -17.42
CA VAL A 57 -6.49 13.42 -18.09
C VAL A 57 -5.07 13.26 -18.66
N ASN A 58 -4.17 12.68 -17.88
CA ASN A 58 -2.83 12.35 -18.35
C ASN A 58 -2.88 11.10 -19.25
N LYS A 59 -2.51 11.27 -20.52
CA LYS A 59 -2.54 10.24 -21.56
C LYS A 59 -1.21 9.50 -21.74
N GLU A 60 -0.23 9.70 -20.89
CA GLU A 60 1.01 8.93 -20.91
C GLU A 60 0.73 7.44 -20.71
N PRO A 61 1.20 6.57 -21.64
CA PRO A 61 0.79 5.17 -21.66
C PRO A 61 1.49 4.30 -20.60
N TYR A 62 2.56 4.80 -20.00
CA TYR A 62 3.37 4.06 -19.03
C TYR A 62 3.46 4.80 -17.69
N LYS A 63 3.63 4.02 -16.63
CA LYS A 63 3.93 4.54 -15.29
C LYS A 63 5.40 4.94 -15.20
N THR A 64 5.70 5.84 -14.28
CA THR A 64 7.06 6.23 -13.89
C THR A 64 7.62 5.37 -12.75
N ASN A 65 6.79 4.48 -12.22
CA ASN A 65 7.09 3.63 -11.07
C ASN A 65 6.85 2.14 -11.36
N MET A 66 7.44 1.30 -10.52
CA MET A 66 7.11 -0.12 -10.39
C MET A 66 6.56 -0.36 -8.98
N GLY A 67 5.37 -0.97 -8.88
CA GLY A 67 4.74 -1.29 -7.61
C GLY A 67 4.62 -2.80 -7.44
N VAL A 68 4.92 -3.28 -6.23
CA VAL A 68 4.73 -4.68 -5.83
C VAL A 68 3.85 -4.72 -4.59
N VAL A 69 2.85 -5.58 -4.59
CA VAL A 69 1.94 -5.77 -3.46
C VAL A 69 2.11 -7.19 -2.89
N PHE A 70 2.17 -7.29 -1.58
CA PHE A 70 2.16 -8.56 -0.86
C PHE A 70 0.87 -8.63 -0.05
N SER A 71 0.02 -9.57 -0.39
CA SER A 71 -1.26 -9.81 0.27
C SER A 71 -1.52 -11.30 0.40
N PRO A 72 -2.38 -11.73 1.32
CA PRO A 72 -2.75 -13.14 1.45
C PRO A 72 -3.36 -13.74 0.16
N SER A 73 -3.92 -12.91 -0.73
CA SER A 73 -4.42 -13.37 -2.03
C SER A 73 -3.32 -13.70 -3.03
N GLY A 74 -2.08 -13.25 -2.79
CA GLY A 74 -0.94 -13.43 -3.69
C GLY A 74 -1.06 -12.75 -5.04
N THR A 75 -1.90 -11.71 -5.13
CA THR A 75 -2.13 -10.96 -6.38
C THR A 75 -2.28 -9.47 -6.11
N THR A 76 -2.26 -8.65 -7.18
CA THR A 76 -2.52 -7.19 -7.11
C THR A 76 -3.98 -6.83 -6.85
N HIS A 77 -4.85 -7.81 -6.66
CA HIS A 77 -6.27 -7.62 -6.41
C HIS A 77 -6.63 -8.21 -5.04
N GLY A 78 -7.25 -7.41 -4.20
CA GLY A 78 -7.73 -7.84 -2.89
C GLY A 78 -8.18 -6.65 -2.05
N ASP A 79 -9.20 -6.91 -1.22
CA ASP A 79 -9.77 -5.93 -0.29
C ASP A 79 -9.16 -6.01 1.11
N LEU A 80 -8.15 -6.86 1.29
CA LEU A 80 -7.51 -7.10 2.57
C LEU A 80 -6.31 -6.15 2.79
N SER A 81 -5.82 -6.15 4.01
CA SER A 81 -4.55 -5.49 4.33
C SER A 81 -3.42 -6.08 3.47
N CYS A 82 -2.52 -5.23 3.04
CA CYS A 82 -1.38 -5.61 2.22
C CYS A 82 -0.14 -4.82 2.62
N TYR A 83 1.02 -5.33 2.22
CA TYR A 83 2.26 -4.57 2.18
C TYR A 83 2.50 -4.15 0.73
N TYR A 84 3.01 -2.96 0.55
CA TYR A 84 3.24 -2.39 -0.77
C TYR A 84 4.62 -1.77 -0.86
N MET A 85 5.32 -2.07 -1.93
CA MET A 85 6.60 -1.48 -2.29
C MET A 85 6.42 -0.64 -3.55
N HIS A 86 6.76 0.64 -3.47
CA HIS A 86 6.77 1.57 -4.58
C HIS A 86 8.21 1.94 -4.93
N VAL A 87 8.61 1.68 -6.14
CA VAL A 87 9.95 2.01 -6.64
C VAL A 87 9.81 3.07 -7.72
N GLU A 88 10.25 4.28 -7.40
CA GLU A 88 10.26 5.44 -8.30
C GLU A 88 11.48 6.31 -7.97
N PRO A 89 12.31 6.71 -8.92
CA PRO A 89 13.46 7.56 -8.65
C PRO A 89 13.07 8.84 -7.90
N GLY A 90 13.62 9.06 -6.72
CA GLY A 90 13.32 10.19 -5.86
C GLY A 90 11.95 10.18 -5.17
N GLY A 91 11.14 9.12 -5.37
CA GLY A 91 9.76 9.03 -4.84
C GLY A 91 9.41 7.64 -4.29
N SER A 92 10.39 6.82 -3.94
CA SER A 92 10.14 5.46 -3.46
C SER A 92 9.62 5.44 -2.02
N PHE A 93 8.76 4.47 -1.72
CA PHE A 93 8.24 4.26 -0.38
C PHE A 93 7.81 2.80 -0.15
N ILE A 94 7.69 2.43 1.11
CA ILE A 94 6.98 1.24 1.56
C ILE A 94 5.70 1.65 2.29
N SER A 95 4.66 0.83 2.19
CA SER A 95 3.37 1.08 2.83
C SER A 95 2.76 -0.22 3.31
N CYS A 96 1.95 -0.17 4.36
CA CYS A 96 1.11 -1.30 4.74
C CYS A 96 -0.24 -0.83 5.29
N GLY A 97 -1.24 -1.68 5.13
CA GLY A 97 -2.60 -1.41 5.58
C GLY A 97 -3.66 -1.72 4.55
N VAL A 98 -4.84 -1.11 4.72
CA VAL A 98 -6.01 -1.30 3.86
C VAL A 98 -6.19 -0.07 2.97
N TYR A 99 -5.88 -0.22 1.69
CA TYR A 99 -5.98 0.85 0.70
C TYR A 99 -7.11 0.56 -0.31
N MET A 100 -7.97 1.55 -0.55
CA MET A 100 -9.14 1.46 -1.42
C MET A 100 -10.05 0.24 -1.13
N PRO A 101 -10.45 0.03 0.16
CA PRO A 101 -11.31 -1.09 0.51
C PRO A 101 -12.67 -0.98 -0.17
N SER A 102 -13.32 -2.13 -0.39
CA SER A 102 -14.75 -2.17 -0.70
C SER A 102 -15.59 -1.58 0.45
N ALA A 103 -16.84 -1.24 0.19
CA ALA A 103 -17.72 -0.65 1.19
C ALA A 103 -17.91 -1.57 2.41
N ASP A 104 -17.98 -2.87 2.19
CA ASP A 104 -18.15 -3.87 3.26
C ASP A 104 -16.88 -3.99 4.12
N VAL A 105 -15.70 -4.04 3.49
CA VAL A 105 -14.41 -4.04 4.21
C VAL A 105 -14.22 -2.75 4.97
N LEU A 106 -14.53 -1.59 4.37
CA LEU A 106 -14.45 -0.30 5.04
C LEU A 106 -15.34 -0.24 6.29
N LYS A 107 -16.55 -0.78 6.19
CA LYS A 107 -17.49 -0.87 7.32
C LYS A 107 -16.93 -1.80 8.41
N ALA A 108 -16.39 -2.95 8.03
CA ALA A 108 -15.81 -3.91 8.98
C ALA A 108 -14.60 -3.33 9.72
N VAL A 109 -13.69 -2.65 9.01
CA VAL A 109 -12.52 -1.99 9.61
C VAL A 109 -12.95 -0.92 10.61
N ARG A 110 -13.90 -0.06 10.22
CA ARG A 110 -14.44 0.97 11.14
C ARG A 110 -15.07 0.37 12.37
N LYS A 111 -15.83 -0.71 12.19
CA LYS A 111 -16.47 -1.40 13.33
C LYS A 111 -15.41 -1.98 14.26
N ALA A 112 -14.39 -2.65 13.75
CA ALA A 112 -13.31 -3.18 14.56
C ALA A 112 -12.57 -2.10 15.34
N ILE A 113 -12.26 -0.96 14.71
CA ILE A 113 -11.63 0.18 15.38
C ILE A 113 -12.51 0.76 16.51
N ASP A 114 -13.82 0.84 16.30
CA ASP A 114 -14.74 1.40 17.29
C ASP A 114 -15.03 0.43 18.44
N ASP A 115 -15.12 -0.88 18.12
CA ASP A 115 -15.34 -1.94 19.12
C ASP A 115 -14.11 -2.13 20.03
N ASP A 116 -12.89 -2.07 19.47
CA ASP A 116 -11.62 -2.36 20.15
C ASP A 116 -10.69 -1.13 20.15
N TRP A 117 -11.28 0.06 20.44
CA TRP A 117 -10.55 1.33 20.40
C TRP A 117 -9.29 1.35 21.26
N GLU A 118 -9.34 0.80 22.46
CA GLU A 118 -8.21 0.81 23.40
C GLU A 118 -6.99 0.07 22.83
N GLU A 119 -7.21 -1.07 22.16
CA GLU A 119 -6.15 -1.83 21.49
C GLU A 119 -5.59 -1.05 20.31
N PHE A 120 -6.47 -0.49 19.47
CA PHE A 120 -6.08 0.31 18.33
C PHE A 120 -5.30 1.56 18.73
N GLU A 121 -5.76 2.27 19.76
CA GLU A 121 -5.08 3.43 20.33
C GLU A 121 -3.71 3.07 20.90
N ALA A 122 -3.59 1.92 21.57
CA ALA A 122 -2.32 1.44 22.10
C ALA A 122 -1.29 1.23 20.99
N ILE A 123 -1.70 0.66 19.85
CA ILE A 123 -0.84 0.48 18.67
C ILE A 123 -0.38 1.85 18.13
N LEU A 124 -1.32 2.79 17.94
CA LEU A 124 -1.00 4.13 17.47
C LEU A 124 -0.07 4.90 18.41
N ASN A 125 -0.17 4.63 19.71
CA ASN A 125 0.65 5.28 20.73
C ASN A 125 1.97 4.57 21.03
N ASP A 126 2.22 3.39 20.43
CA ASP A 126 3.50 2.70 20.55
C ASP A 126 4.65 3.60 20.06
N LYS A 127 5.75 3.59 20.79
CA LYS A 127 6.90 4.47 20.51
C LYS A 127 7.58 4.14 19.18
N SER A 128 7.65 2.85 18.83
CA SER A 128 8.25 2.40 17.56
C SER A 128 7.36 2.74 16.38
N PHE A 129 6.04 2.55 16.51
CA PHE A 129 5.05 2.96 15.52
C PHE A 129 5.12 4.47 15.27
N LYS A 130 5.05 5.29 16.31
CA LYS A 130 5.13 6.75 16.20
C LYS A 130 6.43 7.22 15.57
N LYS A 131 7.56 6.60 15.93
CA LYS A 131 8.86 6.93 15.35
C LYS A 131 8.92 6.59 13.86
N ALA A 132 8.33 5.46 13.45
CA ALA A 132 8.39 4.98 12.07
C ALA A 132 7.39 5.72 11.16
N PHE A 133 6.16 5.93 11.62
CA PHE A 133 5.04 6.36 10.78
C PHE A 133 4.35 7.63 11.25
N GLY A 134 4.47 7.99 12.53
CA GLY A 134 3.75 9.10 13.13
C GLY A 134 2.29 8.78 13.42
N ASP A 135 1.49 8.59 12.39
CA ASP A 135 0.06 8.24 12.42
C ASP A 135 -0.34 7.54 11.12
N LEU A 136 -1.61 7.13 10.99
CA LEU A 136 -2.17 6.71 9.72
C LEU A 136 -2.19 7.87 8.72
N SER A 137 -1.98 7.55 7.45
CA SER A 137 -2.01 8.54 6.38
C SER A 137 -3.38 9.23 6.28
N ARG A 138 -3.34 10.54 6.07
CA ARG A 138 -4.51 11.40 5.83
C ARG A 138 -4.42 12.13 4.48
N GLU A 139 -3.51 11.70 3.62
CA GLU A 139 -3.28 12.31 2.30
C GLU A 139 -4.46 12.11 1.35
N GLU A 140 -5.21 11.03 1.58
CA GLU A 140 -6.37 10.67 0.78
C GLU A 140 -7.67 11.28 1.35
N LYS A 141 -8.79 10.97 0.70
CA LYS A 141 -10.11 11.47 1.10
C LYS A 141 -10.46 11.13 2.54
N VAL A 142 -10.78 12.15 3.33
CA VAL A 142 -11.30 12.02 4.70
C VAL A 142 -12.72 12.59 4.75
N LEU A 143 -13.63 11.91 5.46
CA LEU A 143 -15.00 12.40 5.68
C LEU A 143 -14.99 13.63 6.58
N LYS A 144 -15.89 14.59 6.29
CA LYS A 144 -16.12 15.75 7.15
C LYS A 144 -16.86 15.39 8.45
N ARG A 145 -17.64 14.28 8.44
CA ARG A 145 -18.45 13.84 9.56
C ARG A 145 -18.25 12.35 9.81
N VAL A 146 -18.46 11.94 11.05
CA VAL A 146 -18.49 10.52 11.42
C VAL A 146 -19.58 9.82 10.61
N PRO A 147 -19.30 8.64 10.02
CA PRO A 147 -20.30 7.91 9.24
C PRO A 147 -21.49 7.47 10.08
N ALA A 148 -22.62 7.25 9.42
CA ALA A 148 -23.83 6.76 10.09
C ALA A 148 -23.57 5.39 10.76
N GLY A 149 -24.16 5.19 11.92
CA GLY A 149 -24.01 3.97 12.72
C GLY A 149 -22.92 4.04 13.80
N PHE A 150 -22.16 5.15 13.88
CA PHE A 150 -21.15 5.39 14.90
C PHE A 150 -21.46 6.63 15.73
N ALA A 151 -21.06 6.63 17.00
CA ALA A 151 -21.22 7.77 17.90
C ALA A 151 -20.32 8.93 17.45
N LYS A 152 -20.86 10.15 17.44
CA LYS A 152 -20.11 11.32 16.99
C LYS A 152 -19.03 11.76 17.97
N ASP A 153 -19.22 11.41 19.22
CA ASP A 153 -18.37 11.69 20.38
C ASP A 153 -17.52 10.48 20.78
N SER A 154 -17.50 9.42 19.96
CA SER A 154 -16.60 8.29 20.17
C SER A 154 -15.13 8.75 20.16
N PRO A 155 -14.26 8.21 21.02
CA PRO A 155 -12.83 8.49 20.99
C PRO A 155 -12.19 8.08 19.64
N SER A 156 -12.76 7.09 18.94
CA SER A 156 -12.34 6.64 17.61
C SER A 156 -12.76 7.57 16.46
N ALA A 157 -13.62 8.58 16.71
CA ALA A 157 -14.35 9.38 15.73
C ALA A 157 -13.48 9.91 14.58
N ASP A 158 -12.26 10.35 14.85
CA ASP A 158 -11.37 10.91 13.83
C ASP A 158 -10.83 9.85 12.86
N TYR A 159 -10.63 8.62 13.34
CA TYR A 159 -10.21 7.49 12.51
C TYR A 159 -11.37 6.90 11.70
N LEU A 160 -12.58 6.92 12.25
CA LEU A 160 -13.79 6.47 11.53
C LEU A 160 -14.09 7.32 10.27
N LYS A 161 -13.54 8.53 10.18
CA LYS A 161 -13.66 9.40 9.01
C LYS A 161 -12.76 8.98 7.85
N LEU A 162 -11.74 8.13 8.08
CA LEU A 162 -10.83 7.69 7.03
C LEU A 162 -11.52 6.76 6.04
N TYR A 163 -11.11 6.85 4.76
CA TYR A 163 -11.47 5.90 3.70
C TYR A 163 -10.40 4.83 3.50
N HIS A 164 -9.18 5.11 3.92
CA HIS A 164 -8.00 4.26 3.78
C HIS A 164 -7.32 4.18 5.13
N PHE A 165 -6.86 2.99 5.49
CA PHE A 165 -6.21 2.73 6.78
C PHE A 165 -4.83 2.17 6.51
N TYR A 166 -3.89 3.04 6.23
CA TYR A 166 -2.52 2.65 5.90
C TYR A 166 -1.49 3.61 6.49
N VAL A 167 -0.30 3.10 6.62
CA VAL A 167 0.91 3.86 6.94
C VAL A 167 1.86 3.83 5.75
N GLN A 168 2.72 4.82 5.66
CA GLN A 168 3.70 4.94 4.60
C GLN A 168 5.02 5.47 5.15
N GLN A 169 6.12 4.92 4.65
CA GLN A 169 7.46 5.38 4.97
C GLN A 169 8.25 5.60 3.69
N PRO A 170 8.75 6.82 3.44
CA PRO A 170 9.65 7.09 2.33
C PRO A 170 10.92 6.26 2.41
N VAL A 171 11.42 5.85 1.25
CA VAL A 171 12.70 5.16 1.08
C VAL A 171 13.54 5.95 0.10
N SER A 172 14.73 6.36 0.50
CA SER A 172 15.63 7.09 -0.38
C SER A 172 16.26 6.19 -1.46
N ASP A 173 16.65 6.78 -2.58
CA ASP A 173 17.34 6.05 -3.64
C ASP A 173 18.63 5.39 -3.13
N ALA A 174 19.35 6.03 -2.19
CA ALA A 174 20.54 5.48 -1.56
C ALA A 174 20.25 4.20 -0.75
N GLN A 175 19.10 4.13 -0.07
CA GLN A 175 18.68 2.92 0.67
C GLN A 175 18.27 1.79 -0.25
N LEU A 176 17.71 2.10 -1.43
CA LEU A 176 17.35 1.08 -2.42
C LEU A 176 18.54 0.52 -3.18
N CYS A 177 19.63 1.27 -3.24
CA CYS A 177 20.86 0.91 -3.96
C CYS A 177 21.95 0.33 -3.05
N SER A 178 21.68 0.16 -1.74
CA SER A 178 22.65 -0.34 -0.74
C SER A 178 22.70 -1.86 -0.64
#